data_776ccecb7945738c44842e5452087dad
#
_entry.id   776ccecb7945738c44842e5452087dad
#
_cell.length_a   1.000
_cell.length_b   1.000
_cell.length_c   1.000
_cell.angle_alpha   90.00
_cell.angle_beta   90.00
_cell.angle_gamma   90.00
#
_symmetry.space_group_name_H-M   'P 1'
#
loop_
_entity.id
_entity.type
_entity.pdbx_description
1 polymer ?
#
loop_
_entity_poly.entity_id
_entity_poly.type
_entity_poly.pdbx_seq_one_letter_code
_entity_poly.pdbx_strand_id
1 'polypeptide(L)'
;AVSRIDPCGKYLIFFSHKGREVLADKFGAPFVSAVGDVCTTTAFAREDLAAMAAQELNALAQKVRTRLGLTLTAGADVRDYVAAQCSKEKGAAGLKLCCDRIFRALSEYCLQTDTALTGTVALTAVPEGLQFALNGAAPADLFSLLPTEYTGAVDEIRAELDALVGLAPVKDYVFGLADNLQVQQRRAAAGFKTASLSMHMIFTGNPGTGKTTIARLVAKYLKAIGALKGGQLVEVSRGDLVGRYTGHTAPLTNSVIQSALGGVLFIDEAYSLYRGEQDSFGLEAIDTLVKGMEDHRDELVVILAGYTKEMEGFLTANSGLASRFPNKVEFPDYTADELLDITTVLAKGKGYRLDESCTFPLLGYYKRR
;
A
#
# COMPACT_ATOMS: atom_id res chain seq x y z
N ALA A 1 18.94 10.00 21.48
CA ALA A 1 17.49 10.18 21.33
C ALA A 1 16.73 9.90 22.63
N VAL A 2 17.11 8.87 23.39
CA VAL A 2 16.44 8.47 24.64
C VAL A 2 16.60 9.53 25.75
N SER A 3 17.68 10.28 25.75
CA SER A 3 17.96 11.35 26.73
C SER A 3 17.02 12.57 26.64
N ARG A 4 16.16 12.63 25.62
CA ARG A 4 15.20 13.74 25.41
C ARG A 4 13.75 13.38 25.75
N ILE A 5 13.50 12.15 26.19
CA ILE A 5 12.15 11.69 26.54
C ILE A 5 12.00 11.82 28.06
N ASP A 6 11.08 12.65 28.52
CA ASP A 6 10.68 12.67 29.93
C ASP A 6 9.82 11.41 30.21
N PRO A 7 10.34 10.45 31.00
CA PRO A 7 9.63 9.20 31.26
C PRO A 7 8.65 9.33 32.45
N CYS A 8 8.51 10.49 33.05
CA CYS A 8 7.69 10.66 34.23
C CYS A 8 6.23 10.24 33.98
N GLY A 9 5.75 9.25 34.73
CA GLY A 9 4.39 8.70 34.58
C GLY A 9 4.13 7.88 33.32
N LYS A 10 5.18 7.44 32.58
CA LYS A 10 5.03 6.64 31.36
C LYS A 10 5.78 5.31 31.44
N TYR A 11 5.20 4.28 30.85
CA TYR A 11 5.89 3.01 30.63
C TYR A 11 6.58 3.06 29.26
N LEU A 12 7.88 2.75 29.23
CA LEU A 12 8.66 2.62 27.99
C LEU A 12 8.91 1.13 27.75
N ILE A 13 8.43 0.61 26.64
CA ILE A 13 8.62 -0.78 26.23
C ILE A 13 9.53 -0.79 25.01
N PHE A 14 10.67 -1.47 25.14
CA PHE A 14 11.64 -1.63 24.05
C PHE A 14 11.55 -3.04 23.47
N PHE A 15 11.41 -3.14 22.15
CA PHE A 15 11.47 -4.43 21.44
C PHE A 15 12.84 -4.57 20.78
N SER A 16 13.49 -5.70 20.97
CA SER A 16 14.78 -6.01 20.36
C SER A 16 14.86 -7.49 19.96
N HIS A 17 15.41 -7.76 18.79
CA HIS A 17 15.78 -9.13 18.36
C HIS A 17 17.12 -9.60 18.95
N LYS A 18 17.82 -8.74 19.68
CA LYS A 18 19.15 -9.00 20.24
C LYS A 18 19.07 -9.05 21.77
N GLY A 19 19.85 -9.94 22.36
CA GLY A 19 19.90 -10.10 23.79
C GLY A 19 20.46 -8.86 24.52
N ARG A 20 20.31 -8.87 25.85
CA ARG A 20 20.72 -7.78 26.75
C ARG A 20 22.19 -7.38 26.59
N GLU A 21 23.09 -8.34 26.30
CA GLU A 21 24.52 -8.12 26.14
C GLU A 21 24.83 -7.20 24.94
N VAL A 22 24.17 -7.42 23.80
CA VAL A 22 24.38 -6.59 22.61
C VAL A 22 23.75 -5.19 22.76
N LEU A 23 22.73 -5.03 23.62
CA LEU A 23 22.18 -3.72 23.95
C LEU A 23 23.17 -2.90 24.80
N ALA A 24 23.95 -3.57 25.68
CA ALA A 24 25.01 -2.92 26.46
C ALA A 24 26.12 -2.34 25.57
N ASP A 25 26.53 -3.10 24.53
CA ASP A 25 27.56 -2.65 23.57
C ASP A 25 27.09 -1.44 22.75
N LYS A 26 25.81 -1.38 22.41
CA LYS A 26 25.26 -0.36 21.52
C LYS A 26 24.80 0.91 22.23
N PHE A 27 24.26 0.79 23.44
CA PHE A 27 23.64 1.90 24.21
C PHE A 27 24.36 2.21 25.52
N GLY A 28 25.34 1.40 25.90
CA GLY A 28 26.13 1.54 27.14
C GLY A 28 25.46 0.91 28.35
N ALA A 29 26.29 0.59 29.35
CA ALA A 29 25.87 -0.04 30.59
C ALA A 29 24.80 0.76 31.37
N PRO A 30 24.86 2.13 31.44
CA PRO A 30 23.84 2.91 32.15
C PRO A 30 22.44 2.74 31.56
N PHE A 31 22.30 2.60 30.22
CA PHE A 31 21.01 2.36 29.59
C PHE A 31 20.44 1.00 29.99
N VAL A 32 21.27 -0.05 29.92
CA VAL A 32 20.83 -1.42 30.26
C VAL A 32 20.47 -1.55 31.76
N SER A 33 21.16 -0.80 32.60
CA SER A 33 20.82 -0.75 34.05
C SER A 33 19.52 -0.01 34.34
N ALA A 34 19.15 0.96 33.50
CA ALA A 34 17.89 1.68 33.58
C ALA A 34 16.68 0.90 33.00
N VAL A 35 16.93 -0.14 32.20
CA VAL A 35 15.88 -1.05 31.75
C VAL A 35 15.55 -2.01 32.89
N GLY A 36 14.34 -1.93 33.41
CA GLY A 36 13.88 -2.78 34.51
C GLY A 36 13.69 -4.24 34.08
N ASP A 37 12.48 -4.67 33.95
CA ASP A 37 12.16 -6.06 33.59
C ASP A 37 12.47 -6.38 32.13
N VAL A 38 13.14 -7.50 31.89
CA VAL A 38 13.44 -8.02 30.55
C VAL A 38 12.65 -9.31 30.36
N CYS A 39 11.68 -9.25 29.47
CA CYS A 39 10.93 -10.44 29.04
C CYS A 39 11.56 -10.99 27.76
N THR A 40 12.04 -12.23 27.80
CA THR A 40 12.54 -12.91 26.60
C THR A 40 11.41 -13.76 26.02
N THR A 41 11.06 -13.52 24.75
CA THR A 41 10.12 -14.36 24.02
C THR A 41 10.87 -15.40 23.22
N THR A 42 10.45 -16.66 23.34
CA THR A 42 10.94 -17.77 22.51
C THR A 42 10.09 -17.93 21.25
N ALA A 43 10.62 -18.60 20.24
CA ALA A 43 9.81 -19.01 19.10
C ALA A 43 8.66 -19.93 19.57
N PHE A 44 7.50 -19.81 18.94
CA PHE A 44 6.35 -20.67 19.24
C PHE A 44 6.69 -22.15 19.00
N ALA A 45 6.34 -23.02 19.94
CA ALA A 45 6.39 -24.45 19.72
C ALA A 45 5.30 -24.88 18.71
N ARG A 46 5.48 -26.04 18.10
CA ARG A 46 4.51 -26.58 17.12
C ARG A 46 3.12 -26.75 17.74
N GLU A 47 3.06 -27.09 19.01
CA GLU A 47 1.81 -27.25 19.77
C GLU A 47 1.10 -25.92 19.98
N ASP A 48 1.85 -24.85 20.28
CA ASP A 48 1.30 -23.51 20.44
C ASP A 48 0.71 -23.00 19.13
N LEU A 49 1.42 -23.19 18.01
CA LEU A 49 0.93 -22.83 16.68
C LEU A 49 -0.34 -23.60 16.30
N ALA A 50 -0.41 -24.88 16.64
CA ALA A 50 -1.61 -25.68 16.41
C ALA A 50 -2.80 -25.21 17.25
N ALA A 51 -2.58 -24.81 18.51
CA ALA A 51 -3.60 -24.24 19.37
C ALA A 51 -4.09 -22.89 18.86
N MET A 52 -3.18 -22.00 18.44
CA MET A 52 -3.52 -20.72 17.83
C MET A 52 -4.29 -20.90 16.52
N ALA A 53 -3.86 -21.82 15.64
CA ALA A 53 -4.57 -22.13 14.41
C ALA A 53 -6.00 -22.65 14.67
N ALA A 54 -6.19 -23.46 15.71
CA ALA A 54 -7.51 -23.91 16.12
C ALA A 54 -8.41 -22.74 16.59
N GLN A 55 -7.88 -21.77 17.32
CA GLN A 55 -8.61 -20.57 17.72
C GLN A 55 -9.03 -19.74 16.51
N GLU A 56 -8.12 -19.49 15.58
CA GLU A 56 -8.41 -18.70 14.36
C GLU A 56 -9.45 -19.42 13.46
N LEU A 57 -9.36 -20.75 13.34
CA LEU A 57 -10.36 -21.54 12.60
C LEU A 57 -11.74 -21.52 13.27
N ASN A 58 -11.80 -21.54 14.59
CA ASN A 58 -13.08 -21.41 15.32
C ASN A 58 -13.68 -20.01 15.11
N ALA A 59 -12.87 -18.97 15.16
CA ALA A 59 -13.31 -17.59 14.86
C ALA A 59 -13.78 -17.48 13.41
N LEU A 60 -13.08 -18.10 12.47
CA LEU A 60 -13.49 -18.19 11.06
C LEU A 60 -14.83 -18.91 10.91
N ALA A 61 -15.02 -20.05 11.56
CA ALA A 61 -16.27 -20.81 11.51
C ALA A 61 -17.48 -19.98 12.02
N GLN A 62 -17.30 -19.25 13.12
CA GLN A 62 -18.31 -18.32 13.61
C GLN A 62 -18.59 -17.19 12.61
N LYS A 63 -17.56 -16.60 12.01
CA LYS A 63 -17.67 -15.53 11.02
C LYS A 63 -18.40 -16.02 9.75
N VAL A 64 -18.09 -17.23 9.27
CA VAL A 64 -18.77 -17.89 8.13
C VAL A 64 -20.24 -18.14 8.46
N ARG A 65 -20.53 -18.65 9.63
CA ARG A 65 -21.91 -18.92 10.07
C ARG A 65 -22.75 -17.64 10.16
N THR A 66 -22.20 -16.59 10.76
CA THR A 66 -22.96 -15.35 11.00
C THR A 66 -23.13 -14.50 9.74
N ARG A 67 -22.17 -14.55 8.81
CA ARG A 67 -22.16 -13.68 7.63
C ARG A 67 -22.57 -14.36 6.33
N LEU A 68 -22.29 -15.65 6.19
CA LEU A 68 -22.59 -16.40 4.97
C LEU A 68 -23.71 -17.45 5.17
N GLY A 69 -24.17 -17.68 6.42
CA GLY A 69 -25.20 -18.67 6.71
C GLY A 69 -24.73 -20.14 6.58
N LEU A 70 -23.42 -20.36 6.38
CA LEU A 70 -22.82 -21.67 6.14
C LEU A 70 -22.19 -22.22 7.42
N THR A 71 -22.22 -23.54 7.59
CA THR A 71 -21.50 -24.22 8.67
C THR A 71 -20.14 -24.69 8.13
N LEU A 72 -19.04 -24.18 8.69
CA LEU A 72 -17.70 -24.56 8.29
C LEU A 72 -17.21 -25.74 9.11
N THR A 73 -16.68 -26.78 8.45
CA THR A 73 -15.99 -27.92 9.07
C THR A 73 -14.56 -27.98 8.55
N ALA A 74 -13.59 -28.11 9.47
CA ALA A 74 -12.17 -28.20 9.16
C ALA A 74 -11.53 -29.30 10.02
N GLY A 75 -10.78 -30.17 9.40
CA GLY A 75 -10.05 -31.28 10.06
C GLY A 75 -8.70 -30.84 10.64
N ALA A 76 -7.97 -31.85 11.16
CA ALA A 76 -6.62 -31.65 11.67
C ALA A 76 -5.64 -31.24 10.57
N ASP A 77 -5.84 -31.72 9.36
CA ASP A 77 -5.08 -31.37 8.15
C ASP A 77 -5.15 -29.86 7.83
N VAL A 78 -6.34 -29.26 7.89
CA VAL A 78 -6.55 -27.83 7.68
C VAL A 78 -5.91 -27.00 8.80
N ARG A 79 -6.02 -27.47 10.05
CA ARG A 79 -5.37 -26.82 11.19
C ARG A 79 -3.85 -26.81 11.02
N ASP A 80 -3.27 -27.91 10.61
CA ASP A 80 -1.83 -28.02 10.40
C ASP A 80 -1.38 -27.18 9.21
N TYR A 81 -2.19 -27.08 8.15
CA TYR A 81 -1.97 -26.17 7.03
C TYR A 81 -1.95 -24.70 7.48
N VAL A 82 -2.94 -24.27 8.29
CA VAL A 82 -3.00 -22.90 8.81
C VAL A 82 -1.82 -22.63 9.74
N ALA A 83 -1.46 -23.58 10.62
CA ALA A 83 -0.30 -23.44 11.51
C ALA A 83 1.02 -23.27 10.73
N ALA A 84 1.16 -23.94 9.58
CA ALA A 84 2.33 -23.83 8.71
C ALA A 84 2.48 -22.43 8.05
N GLN A 85 1.44 -21.58 8.07
CA GLN A 85 1.51 -20.22 7.55
C GLN A 85 2.26 -19.25 8.49
N CYS A 86 2.67 -19.69 9.67
CA CYS A 86 3.57 -18.95 10.55
C CYS A 86 4.99 -18.96 9.97
N SER A 87 5.41 -17.85 9.40
CA SER A 87 6.78 -17.67 8.87
C SER A 87 7.60 -16.78 9.77
N LYS A 88 8.93 -16.76 9.58
CA LYS A 88 9.82 -15.82 10.28
C LYS A 88 9.49 -14.36 10.03
N GLU A 89 8.90 -14.05 8.88
CA GLU A 89 8.54 -12.69 8.47
C GLU A 89 7.15 -12.26 8.97
N LYS A 90 6.18 -13.17 8.87
CA LYS A 90 4.77 -12.88 9.19
C LYS A 90 4.40 -13.23 10.63
N GLY A 91 5.22 -14.03 11.32
CA GLY A 91 4.92 -14.51 12.67
C GLY A 91 3.53 -15.16 12.75
N ALA A 92 2.90 -15.09 13.93
CA ALA A 92 1.54 -15.59 14.15
C ALA A 92 0.46 -14.86 13.35
N ALA A 93 0.73 -13.65 12.85
CA ALA A 93 -0.20 -12.92 11.98
C ALA A 93 -0.51 -13.67 10.67
N GLY A 94 0.41 -14.55 10.22
CA GLY A 94 0.21 -15.41 9.06
C GLY A 94 -1.03 -16.31 9.18
N LEU A 95 -1.34 -16.81 10.38
CA LEU A 95 -2.49 -17.65 10.64
C LEU A 95 -3.80 -16.89 10.37
N LYS A 96 -3.91 -15.69 10.93
CA LYS A 96 -5.07 -14.82 10.75
C LYS A 96 -5.26 -14.42 9.28
N LEU A 97 -4.17 -14.05 8.59
CA LEU A 97 -4.20 -13.72 7.16
C LEU A 97 -4.70 -14.91 6.32
N CYS A 98 -4.28 -16.12 6.64
CA CYS A 98 -4.77 -17.34 5.99
C CYS A 98 -6.29 -17.51 6.20
N CYS A 99 -6.77 -17.38 7.44
CA CYS A 99 -8.20 -17.47 7.74
C CYS A 99 -9.02 -16.38 7.06
N ASP A 100 -8.54 -15.15 6.98
CA ASP A 100 -9.20 -14.06 6.26
C ASP A 100 -9.22 -14.33 4.74
N ARG A 101 -8.19 -14.96 4.18
CA ARG A 101 -8.15 -15.39 2.79
C ARG A 101 -9.18 -16.50 2.50
N ILE A 102 -9.30 -17.48 3.40
CA ILE A 102 -10.33 -18.52 3.32
C ILE A 102 -11.73 -17.90 3.35
N PHE A 103 -11.99 -16.99 4.29
CA PHE A 103 -13.26 -16.29 4.37
C PHE A 103 -13.62 -15.54 3.08
N ARG A 104 -12.64 -14.85 2.49
CA ARG A 104 -12.82 -14.12 1.23
C ARG A 104 -13.17 -15.06 0.07
N ALA A 105 -12.48 -16.18 -0.05
CA ALA A 105 -12.76 -17.16 -1.11
C ALA A 105 -14.18 -17.73 -0.99
N LEU A 106 -14.62 -18.08 0.23
CA LEU A 106 -15.98 -18.55 0.47
C LEU A 106 -17.03 -17.46 0.22
N SER A 107 -16.72 -16.20 0.55
CA SER A 107 -17.62 -15.07 0.25
C SER A 107 -17.77 -14.87 -1.25
N GLU A 108 -16.69 -14.96 -2.01
CA GLU A 108 -16.72 -14.86 -3.47
C GLU A 108 -17.55 -15.99 -4.09
N TYR A 109 -17.39 -17.20 -3.60
CA TYR A 109 -18.21 -18.33 -4.04
C TYR A 109 -19.71 -18.07 -3.80
N CYS A 110 -20.07 -17.54 -2.63
CA CYS A 110 -21.47 -17.19 -2.31
C CYS A 110 -22.02 -16.11 -3.24
N LEU A 111 -21.19 -15.13 -3.63
CA LEU A 111 -21.59 -14.06 -4.54
C LEU A 111 -21.80 -14.54 -5.98
N GLN A 112 -20.94 -15.45 -6.44
CA GLN A 112 -21.01 -16.01 -7.81
C GLN A 112 -22.22 -16.96 -7.99
N THR A 113 -22.69 -17.59 -6.92
CA THR A 113 -23.74 -18.61 -6.99
C THR A 113 -25.15 -18.03 -6.91
N ASP A 114 -25.30 -16.73 -6.62
CA ASP A 114 -26.55 -15.93 -6.58
C ASP A 114 -27.74 -16.57 -5.82
N THR A 115 -27.45 -17.51 -4.94
CA THR A 115 -28.42 -18.22 -4.10
C THR A 115 -28.05 -18.08 -2.64
N ALA A 116 -29.03 -17.89 -1.77
CA ALA A 116 -28.84 -17.99 -0.33
C ALA A 116 -28.39 -19.41 0.00
N LEU A 117 -27.06 -19.63 0.02
CA LEU A 117 -26.47 -20.93 0.29
C LEU A 117 -26.70 -21.28 1.76
N THR A 118 -27.38 -22.39 1.99
CA THR A 118 -27.50 -23.02 3.31
C THR A 118 -26.83 -24.37 3.25
N GLY A 119 -26.04 -24.71 4.25
CA GLY A 119 -25.40 -26.02 4.29
C GLY A 119 -24.04 -26.04 4.99
N THR A 120 -23.34 -27.12 4.77
CA THR A 120 -22.02 -27.37 5.38
C THR A 120 -20.92 -27.29 4.33
N VAL A 121 -19.91 -26.48 4.60
CA VAL A 121 -18.67 -26.40 3.83
C VAL A 121 -17.62 -27.21 4.57
N ALA A 122 -17.11 -28.27 3.93
CA ALA A 122 -15.98 -29.02 4.42
C ALA A 122 -14.70 -28.51 3.76
N LEU A 123 -13.68 -28.15 4.56
CA LEU A 123 -12.35 -27.84 4.08
C LEU A 123 -11.45 -29.07 4.22
N THR A 124 -10.56 -29.26 3.25
CA THR A 124 -9.54 -30.31 3.25
C THR A 124 -8.22 -29.71 2.76
N ALA A 125 -7.13 -30.01 3.45
CA ALA A 125 -5.80 -29.59 3.01
C ALA A 125 -5.21 -30.64 2.05
N VAL A 126 -4.70 -30.15 0.93
CA VAL A 126 -3.98 -30.94 -0.07
C VAL A 126 -2.57 -30.36 -0.27
N PRO A 127 -1.60 -31.11 -0.84
CA PRO A 127 -0.25 -30.59 -1.03
C PRO A 127 -0.17 -29.26 -1.80
N GLU A 128 -1.15 -29.03 -2.68
CA GLU A 128 -1.21 -27.84 -3.54
C GLU A 128 -2.00 -26.67 -2.94
N GLY A 129 -2.66 -26.85 -1.77
CA GLY A 129 -3.45 -25.80 -1.13
C GLY A 129 -4.62 -26.29 -0.28
N LEU A 130 -5.73 -25.57 -0.34
CA LEU A 130 -6.97 -25.93 0.34
C LEU A 130 -8.07 -26.21 -0.68
N GLN A 131 -8.79 -27.29 -0.48
CA GLN A 131 -10.02 -27.63 -1.20
C GLN A 131 -11.24 -27.40 -0.31
N PHE A 132 -12.37 -27.11 -0.92
CA PHE A 132 -13.66 -27.04 -0.24
C PHE A 132 -14.71 -27.89 -0.95
N ALA A 133 -15.63 -28.41 -0.18
CA ALA A 133 -16.79 -29.13 -0.69
C ALA A 133 -18.05 -28.60 0.02
N LEU A 134 -19.05 -28.17 -0.75
CA LEU A 134 -20.35 -27.71 -0.23
C LEU A 134 -21.32 -28.90 -0.24
N ASN A 135 -21.91 -29.22 0.91
CA ASN A 135 -22.94 -30.27 1.06
C ASN A 135 -22.55 -31.64 0.47
N GLY A 136 -21.27 -31.98 0.52
CA GLY A 136 -20.74 -33.23 -0.03
C GLY A 136 -20.59 -33.25 -1.56
N ALA A 137 -20.62 -32.11 -2.23
CA ALA A 137 -20.29 -31.97 -3.64
C ALA A 137 -18.82 -32.33 -3.92
N ALA A 138 -18.44 -32.45 -5.19
CA ALA A 138 -17.06 -32.69 -5.57
C ALA A 138 -16.13 -31.59 -5.03
N PRO A 139 -14.97 -31.95 -4.45
CA PRO A 139 -14.03 -30.96 -3.93
C PRO A 139 -13.52 -30.05 -5.06
N ALA A 140 -13.45 -28.75 -4.79
CA ALA A 140 -12.89 -27.76 -5.67
C ALA A 140 -11.77 -26.99 -4.97
N ASP A 141 -10.81 -26.47 -5.72
CA ASP A 141 -9.77 -25.63 -5.16
C ASP A 141 -10.36 -24.32 -4.62
N LEU A 142 -10.16 -24.09 -3.32
CA LEU A 142 -10.72 -22.94 -2.62
C LEU A 142 -10.17 -21.62 -3.16
N PHE A 143 -8.89 -21.58 -3.46
CA PHE A 143 -8.24 -20.34 -3.85
C PHE A 143 -8.35 -20.02 -5.34
N SER A 144 -8.78 -20.98 -6.17
CA SER A 144 -9.16 -20.69 -7.56
C SER A 144 -10.40 -19.80 -7.68
N LEU A 145 -11.20 -19.72 -6.63
CA LEU A 145 -12.35 -18.81 -6.54
C LEU A 145 -11.94 -17.34 -6.36
N LEU A 146 -10.75 -17.11 -5.84
CA LEU A 146 -10.20 -15.77 -5.76
C LEU A 146 -9.70 -15.36 -7.16
N PRO A 147 -10.02 -14.15 -7.62
CA PRO A 147 -9.45 -13.63 -8.87
C PRO A 147 -7.93 -13.79 -8.81
N THR A 148 -7.39 -14.56 -9.74
CA THR A 148 -5.98 -15.02 -9.75
C THR A 148 -4.98 -13.85 -9.82
N GLU A 149 -5.45 -12.66 -10.16
CA GLU A 149 -4.64 -11.44 -10.28
C GLU A 149 -4.47 -10.66 -8.98
N TYR A 150 -5.28 -10.93 -7.94
CA TYR A 150 -5.39 -10.00 -6.80
C TYR A 150 -4.39 -10.22 -5.65
N THR A 151 -3.98 -11.45 -5.38
CA THR A 151 -3.15 -11.73 -4.19
C THR A 151 -1.65 -11.72 -4.49
N GLY A 152 -1.21 -12.29 -5.61
CA GLY A 152 0.19 -12.28 -6.00
C GLY A 152 0.67 -10.87 -6.37
N ALA A 153 -0.10 -10.15 -7.18
CA ALA A 153 0.28 -8.81 -7.65
C ALA A 153 0.34 -7.78 -6.52
N VAL A 154 -0.56 -7.83 -5.53
CA VAL A 154 -0.52 -6.92 -4.37
C VAL A 154 0.70 -7.19 -3.49
N ASP A 155 1.00 -8.46 -3.22
CA ASP A 155 2.15 -8.83 -2.39
C ASP A 155 3.48 -8.50 -3.10
N GLU A 156 3.56 -8.70 -4.41
CA GLU A 156 4.72 -8.29 -5.22
C GLU A 156 4.93 -6.77 -5.20
N ILE A 157 3.87 -5.99 -5.40
CA ILE A 157 3.96 -4.53 -5.37
C ILE A 157 4.29 -4.02 -3.96
N ARG A 158 3.75 -4.66 -2.92
CA ARG A 158 4.16 -4.38 -1.54
C ARG A 158 5.63 -4.64 -1.33
N ALA A 159 6.14 -5.76 -1.81
CA ALA A 159 7.57 -6.07 -1.74
C ALA A 159 8.42 -5.07 -2.54
N GLU A 160 7.96 -4.62 -3.73
CA GLU A 160 8.61 -3.56 -4.50
C GLU A 160 8.64 -2.23 -3.71
N LEU A 161 7.53 -1.86 -3.05
CA LEU A 161 7.45 -0.65 -2.22
C LEU A 161 8.35 -0.77 -0.97
N ASP A 162 8.33 -1.92 -0.30
CA ASP A 162 9.15 -2.16 0.89
C ASP A 162 10.65 -2.16 0.57
N ALA A 163 11.02 -2.61 -0.63
CA ALA A 163 12.41 -2.61 -1.11
C ALA A 163 12.95 -1.20 -1.40
N LEU A 164 12.08 -0.19 -1.56
CA LEU A 164 12.53 1.20 -1.67
C LEU A 164 13.10 1.68 -0.34
N VAL A 165 14.23 2.35 -0.40
CA VAL A 165 14.86 2.92 0.78
C VAL A 165 14.06 4.12 1.28
N GLY A 166 13.83 4.22 2.59
CA GLY A 166 13.15 5.35 3.22
C GLY A 166 11.66 5.46 2.85
N LEU A 167 11.16 6.68 2.80
CA LEU A 167 9.78 7.04 2.40
C LEU A 167 8.67 6.37 3.22
N ALA A 168 8.91 6.07 4.51
CA ALA A 168 7.94 5.37 5.36
C ALA A 168 6.55 6.02 5.35
N PRO A 169 6.38 7.35 5.50
CA PRO A 169 5.05 7.97 5.46
C PRO A 169 4.32 7.79 4.12
N VAL A 170 5.09 7.76 3.02
CA VAL A 170 4.54 7.57 1.66
C VAL A 170 4.07 6.13 1.48
N LYS A 171 4.85 5.15 1.96
CA LYS A 171 4.49 3.72 1.94
C LYS A 171 3.24 3.45 2.75
N ASP A 172 3.18 3.97 3.98
CA ASP A 172 2.02 3.83 4.87
C ASP A 172 0.76 4.40 4.22
N TYR A 173 0.89 5.56 3.56
CA TYR A 173 -0.22 6.15 2.81
C TYR A 173 -0.71 5.24 1.68
N VAL A 174 0.21 4.71 0.86
CA VAL A 174 -0.14 3.82 -0.27
C VAL A 174 -0.82 2.55 0.23
N PHE A 175 -0.32 1.95 1.32
CA PHE A 175 -0.95 0.76 1.92
C PHE A 175 -2.34 1.07 2.49
N GLY A 176 -2.53 2.24 3.08
CA GLY A 176 -3.83 2.71 3.59
C GLY A 176 -4.90 2.89 2.51
N LEU A 177 -4.51 3.08 1.23
CA LEU A 177 -5.47 3.17 0.13
C LEU A 177 -6.32 1.90 -0.02
N ALA A 178 -5.71 0.72 0.11
CA ALA A 178 -6.43 -0.55 0.02
C ALA A 178 -7.44 -0.72 1.17
N ASP A 179 -7.04 -0.36 2.37
CA ASP A 179 -7.90 -0.48 3.56
C ASP A 179 -9.13 0.42 3.41
N ASN A 180 -8.92 1.66 2.96
CA ASN A 180 -10.01 2.59 2.69
C ASN A 180 -10.97 2.07 1.61
N LEU A 181 -10.44 1.51 0.53
CA LEU A 181 -11.25 0.94 -0.54
C LEU A 181 -12.07 -0.25 -0.04
N GLN A 182 -11.48 -1.15 0.73
CA GLN A 182 -12.18 -2.29 1.33
C GLN A 182 -13.31 -1.85 2.26
N VAL A 183 -13.07 -0.81 3.07
CA VAL A 183 -14.11 -0.25 3.95
C VAL A 183 -15.27 0.28 3.11
N GLN A 184 -15.00 0.99 2.02
CA GLN A 184 -16.07 1.52 1.15
C GLN A 184 -16.84 0.40 0.44
N GLN A 185 -16.16 -0.61 -0.07
CA GLN A 185 -16.81 -1.77 -0.69
C GLN A 185 -17.72 -2.52 0.29
N ARG A 186 -17.25 -2.70 1.55
CA ARG A 186 -18.08 -3.31 2.60
C ARG A 186 -19.29 -2.46 2.95
N ARG A 187 -19.15 -1.14 2.99
CA ARG A 187 -20.27 -0.22 3.23
C ARG A 187 -21.29 -0.26 2.10
N ALA A 188 -20.83 -0.29 0.84
CA ALA A 188 -21.68 -0.43 -0.33
C ALA A 188 -22.45 -1.76 -0.30
N ALA A 189 -21.77 -2.87 -0.03
CA ALA A 189 -22.38 -4.19 0.10
C ALA A 189 -23.41 -4.28 1.25
N ALA A 190 -23.22 -3.48 2.30
CA ALA A 190 -24.18 -3.36 3.41
C ALA A 190 -25.34 -2.38 3.15
N GLY A 191 -25.45 -1.84 1.92
CA GLY A 191 -26.53 -0.92 1.53
C GLY A 191 -26.36 0.52 2.02
N PHE A 192 -25.21 0.88 2.59
CA PHE A 192 -24.94 2.26 2.99
C PHE A 192 -24.56 3.12 1.77
N LYS A 193 -25.04 4.35 1.75
CA LYS A 193 -24.55 5.33 0.78
C LYS A 193 -23.06 5.55 1.00
N THR A 194 -22.25 5.18 0.03
CA THR A 194 -20.82 5.47 0.01
C THR A 194 -20.60 6.80 -0.71
N ALA A 195 -19.87 7.71 -0.08
CA ALA A 195 -19.36 8.87 -0.80
C ALA A 195 -18.28 8.38 -1.79
N SER A 196 -18.29 8.87 -3.03
CA SER A 196 -17.20 8.59 -3.95
C SER A 196 -15.93 9.17 -3.37
N LEU A 197 -14.96 8.31 -3.08
CA LEU A 197 -13.63 8.73 -2.61
C LEU A 197 -12.86 9.29 -3.82
N SER A 198 -12.53 10.58 -3.75
CA SER A 198 -11.55 11.12 -4.67
C SER A 198 -10.18 10.50 -4.36
N MET A 199 -9.62 9.74 -5.30
CA MET A 199 -8.28 9.17 -5.20
C MET A 199 -7.22 10.05 -5.87
N HIS A 200 -7.57 11.26 -6.29
CA HIS A 200 -6.59 12.19 -6.83
C HIS A 200 -5.61 12.64 -5.73
N MET A 201 -4.34 12.80 -6.09
CA MET A 201 -3.25 13.02 -5.14
C MET A 201 -2.38 14.18 -5.55
N ILE A 202 -1.75 14.80 -4.57
CA ILE A 202 -0.68 15.78 -4.77
C ILE A 202 0.58 15.21 -4.15
N PHE A 203 1.64 15.10 -4.95
CA PHE A 203 2.98 14.69 -4.52
C PHE A 203 3.88 15.90 -4.43
N THR A 204 4.29 16.26 -3.21
CA THR A 204 5.19 17.39 -2.97
C THR A 204 6.55 16.91 -2.48
N GLY A 205 7.61 17.63 -2.80
CA GLY A 205 8.97 17.34 -2.34
C GLY A 205 10.04 17.72 -3.36
N ASN A 206 11.29 17.66 -2.95
CA ASN A 206 12.43 18.04 -3.77
C ASN A 206 12.68 17.10 -4.97
N PRO A 207 13.48 17.52 -5.97
CA PRO A 207 13.84 16.64 -7.09
C PRO A 207 14.56 15.38 -6.62
N GLY A 208 14.32 14.25 -7.28
CA GLY A 208 15.00 12.99 -6.97
C GLY A 208 14.49 12.25 -5.74
N THR A 209 13.43 12.71 -5.06
CA THR A 209 12.83 12.03 -3.90
C THR A 209 11.96 10.82 -4.26
N GLY A 210 11.85 10.45 -5.54
CA GLY A 210 11.18 9.23 -5.98
C GLY A 210 9.70 9.39 -6.34
N LYS A 211 9.18 10.61 -6.51
CA LYS A 211 7.76 10.89 -6.84
C LYS A 211 7.24 10.08 -8.04
N THR A 212 7.95 10.10 -9.16
CA THR A 212 7.54 9.36 -10.38
C THR A 212 7.61 7.84 -10.17
N THR A 213 8.60 7.35 -9.43
CA THR A 213 8.75 5.92 -9.11
C THR A 213 7.56 5.43 -8.27
N ILE A 214 7.21 6.17 -7.24
CA ILE A 214 6.04 5.88 -6.40
C ILE A 214 4.75 6.00 -7.21
N ALA A 215 4.57 7.01 -8.05
CA ALA A 215 3.38 7.15 -8.91
C ALA A 215 3.17 5.91 -9.80
N ARG A 216 4.25 5.33 -10.33
CA ARG A 216 4.20 4.10 -11.14
C ARG A 216 3.77 2.89 -10.30
N LEU A 217 4.26 2.78 -9.07
CA LEU A 217 3.86 1.72 -8.14
C LEU A 217 2.41 1.90 -7.66
N VAL A 218 1.99 3.14 -7.42
CA VAL A 218 0.59 3.48 -7.09
C VAL A 218 -0.35 3.06 -8.23
N ALA A 219 -0.01 3.32 -9.49
CA ALA A 219 -0.82 2.91 -10.64
C ALA A 219 -0.99 1.38 -10.70
N LYS A 220 0.10 0.64 -10.54
CA LYS A 220 0.08 -0.83 -10.43
C LYS A 220 -0.77 -1.30 -9.24
N TYR A 221 -0.61 -0.64 -8.09
CA TYR A 221 -1.29 -0.99 -6.85
C TYR A 221 -2.81 -0.75 -6.94
N LEU A 222 -3.23 0.40 -7.49
CA LEU A 222 -4.64 0.73 -7.70
C LEU A 222 -5.32 -0.28 -8.66
N LYS A 223 -4.61 -0.74 -9.69
CA LYS A 223 -5.06 -1.86 -10.52
C LYS A 223 -5.19 -3.14 -9.72
N ALA A 224 -4.14 -3.50 -8.96
CA ALA A 224 -4.11 -4.75 -8.19
C ALA A 224 -5.20 -4.82 -7.11
N ILE A 225 -5.60 -3.70 -6.51
CA ILE A 225 -6.72 -3.63 -5.55
C ILE A 225 -8.09 -3.42 -6.23
N GLY A 226 -8.16 -3.37 -7.57
CA GLY A 226 -9.40 -3.20 -8.34
C GLY A 226 -10.00 -1.80 -8.30
N ALA A 227 -9.23 -0.80 -7.88
CA ALA A 227 -9.65 0.59 -7.93
C ALA A 227 -9.67 1.15 -9.36
N LEU A 228 -8.78 0.63 -10.22
CA LEU A 228 -8.67 0.99 -11.62
C LEU A 228 -8.66 -0.27 -12.49
N LYS A 229 -9.22 -0.18 -13.68
CA LYS A 229 -9.24 -1.29 -14.66
C LYS A 229 -7.88 -1.52 -15.30
N GLY A 230 -7.12 -0.44 -15.54
CA GLY A 230 -5.77 -0.43 -16.09
C GLY A 230 -4.75 -0.06 -15.02
N GLY A 231 -3.48 -0.39 -15.24
CA GLY A 231 -2.37 0.00 -14.35
C GLY A 231 -1.35 0.87 -15.06
N GLN A 232 -1.75 1.50 -16.18
CA GLN A 232 -0.88 2.40 -16.92
C GLN A 232 -0.68 3.72 -16.19
N LEU A 233 0.54 4.23 -16.25
CA LEU A 233 0.89 5.59 -15.87
C LEU A 233 1.12 6.41 -17.15
N VAL A 234 0.34 7.46 -17.34
CA VAL A 234 0.57 8.45 -18.39
C VAL A 234 1.27 9.64 -17.74
N GLU A 235 2.54 9.79 -18.05
CA GLU A 235 3.41 10.84 -17.49
C GLU A 235 3.48 12.00 -18.48
N VAL A 236 3.12 13.18 -18.01
CA VAL A 236 3.05 14.39 -18.83
C VAL A 236 3.56 15.61 -18.09
N SER A 237 3.91 16.63 -18.84
CA SER A 237 4.30 17.95 -18.38
C SER A 237 3.39 19.02 -19.01
N ARG A 238 3.62 20.29 -18.67
CA ARG A 238 2.88 21.40 -19.30
C ARG A 238 2.89 21.34 -20.83
N GLY A 239 4.01 20.96 -21.43
CA GLY A 239 4.16 20.94 -22.89
C GLY A 239 3.24 19.95 -23.60
N ASP A 240 2.79 18.91 -22.87
CA ASP A 240 1.90 17.88 -23.38
C ASP A 240 0.42 18.22 -23.20
N LEU A 241 0.10 19.23 -22.38
CA LEU A 241 -1.25 19.65 -22.05
C LEU A 241 -1.64 20.98 -22.70
N VAL A 242 -0.67 21.88 -22.87
CA VAL A 242 -0.92 23.25 -23.34
C VAL A 242 -0.60 23.40 -24.82
N GLY A 243 -1.60 23.75 -25.60
CA GLY A 243 -1.47 23.98 -27.06
C GLY A 243 -0.67 25.25 -27.37
N ARG A 244 -0.12 25.29 -28.59
CA ARG A 244 0.66 26.44 -29.10
C ARG A 244 -0.21 27.55 -29.68
N TYR A 245 -1.45 27.23 -30.05
CA TYR A 245 -2.37 28.17 -30.71
C TYR A 245 -3.72 28.18 -30.00
N THR A 246 -4.44 29.27 -30.13
CA THR A 246 -5.80 29.41 -29.57
C THR A 246 -6.72 28.26 -30.04
N GLY A 247 -7.46 27.66 -29.13
CA GLY A 247 -8.38 26.56 -29.41
C GLY A 247 -7.73 25.17 -29.47
N HIS A 248 -6.40 25.06 -29.27
CA HIS A 248 -5.69 23.77 -29.32
C HIS A 248 -5.51 23.13 -27.92
N THR A 249 -5.59 23.93 -26.86
CA THR A 249 -5.30 23.45 -25.49
C THR A 249 -6.33 22.45 -25.00
N ALA A 250 -7.62 22.79 -25.04
CA ALA A 250 -8.67 21.89 -24.56
C ALA A 250 -8.71 20.55 -25.31
N PRO A 251 -8.63 20.48 -26.68
CA PRO A 251 -8.54 19.22 -27.38
C PRO A 251 -7.30 18.40 -27.01
N LEU A 252 -6.14 19.03 -26.85
CA LEU A 252 -4.89 18.37 -26.45
C LEU A 252 -5.00 17.80 -25.07
N THR A 253 -5.44 18.59 -24.08
CA THR A 253 -5.66 18.13 -22.71
C THR A 253 -6.66 16.98 -22.64
N ASN A 254 -7.78 17.06 -23.38
CA ASN A 254 -8.76 15.98 -23.45
C ASN A 254 -8.17 14.70 -24.06
N SER A 255 -7.33 14.81 -25.09
CA SER A 255 -6.64 13.64 -25.69
C SER A 255 -5.75 12.95 -24.66
N VAL A 256 -5.03 13.71 -23.84
CA VAL A 256 -4.20 13.17 -22.76
C VAL A 256 -5.06 12.50 -21.69
N ILE A 257 -6.15 13.13 -21.26
CA ILE A 257 -7.12 12.54 -20.32
C ILE A 257 -7.64 11.20 -20.85
N GLN A 258 -8.07 11.15 -22.12
CA GLN A 258 -8.57 9.93 -22.74
C GLN A 258 -7.52 8.80 -22.75
N SER A 259 -6.25 9.14 -22.99
CA SER A 259 -5.15 8.15 -22.98
C SER A 259 -4.87 7.57 -21.59
N ALA A 260 -5.24 8.31 -20.54
CA ALA A 260 -5.03 7.91 -19.13
C ALA A 260 -6.24 7.20 -18.51
N LEU A 261 -7.38 7.11 -19.21
CA LEU A 261 -8.58 6.46 -18.66
C LEU A 261 -8.31 4.99 -18.31
N GLY A 262 -8.84 4.59 -17.18
CA GLY A 262 -8.59 3.29 -16.57
C GLY A 262 -7.28 3.21 -15.80
N GLY A 263 -6.46 4.27 -15.78
CA GLY A 263 -5.15 4.34 -15.15
C GLY A 263 -4.88 5.64 -14.39
N VAL A 264 -3.62 6.02 -14.35
CA VAL A 264 -3.14 7.21 -13.61
C VAL A 264 -2.55 8.21 -14.59
N LEU A 265 -3.00 9.46 -14.50
CA LEU A 265 -2.39 10.62 -15.15
C LEU A 265 -1.46 11.30 -14.16
N PHE A 266 -0.17 11.28 -14.43
CA PHE A 266 0.85 11.92 -13.62
C PHE A 266 1.34 13.19 -14.31
N ILE A 267 1.14 14.33 -13.65
CA ILE A 267 1.55 15.65 -14.18
C ILE A 267 2.75 16.11 -13.36
N ASP A 268 3.91 16.07 -13.98
CA ASP A 268 5.14 16.54 -13.33
C ASP A 268 5.25 18.07 -13.45
N GLU A 269 5.85 18.69 -12.43
CA GLU A 269 5.94 20.13 -12.30
C GLU A 269 4.61 20.84 -12.57
N ALA A 270 3.52 20.33 -11.97
CA ALA A 270 2.15 20.75 -12.24
C ALA A 270 1.94 22.25 -11.99
N TYR A 271 2.70 22.88 -11.10
CA TYR A 271 2.69 24.33 -10.88
C TYR A 271 3.03 25.12 -12.16
N SER A 272 3.76 24.50 -13.11
CA SER A 272 4.09 25.15 -14.39
C SER A 272 2.86 25.42 -15.27
N LEU A 273 1.72 24.73 -15.00
CA LEU A 273 0.44 24.97 -15.68
C LEU A 273 -0.10 26.38 -15.40
N TYR A 274 0.25 26.99 -14.27
CA TYR A 274 -0.19 28.32 -13.91
C TYR A 274 0.99 29.31 -13.87
N ARG A 275 1.02 30.22 -14.82
CA ARG A 275 2.05 31.28 -14.91
C ARG A 275 1.48 32.67 -14.64
N GLY A 276 0.36 32.74 -13.91
CA GLY A 276 -0.34 33.97 -13.60
C GLY A 276 -1.66 34.14 -14.37
N GLU A 277 -2.44 35.15 -14.01
CA GLU A 277 -3.79 35.39 -14.55
C GLU A 277 -3.81 35.66 -16.07
N GLN A 278 -2.69 36.04 -16.65
CA GLN A 278 -2.58 36.32 -18.09
C GLN A 278 -2.26 35.06 -18.92
N ASP A 279 -1.98 33.95 -18.28
CA ASP A 279 -1.73 32.66 -18.96
C ASP A 279 -3.05 31.96 -19.32
N SER A 280 -3.77 32.48 -20.28
CA SER A 280 -5.06 31.93 -20.70
C SER A 280 -4.98 30.45 -21.15
N PHE A 281 -3.90 30.02 -21.76
CA PHE A 281 -3.72 28.63 -22.20
C PHE A 281 -3.51 27.68 -21.02
N GLY A 282 -2.74 28.10 -20.02
CA GLY A 282 -2.56 27.29 -18.80
C GLY A 282 -3.87 27.17 -18.01
N LEU A 283 -4.62 28.26 -17.88
CA LEU A 283 -5.95 28.25 -17.25
C LEU A 283 -6.93 27.34 -18.00
N GLU A 284 -6.98 27.41 -19.35
CA GLU A 284 -7.81 26.52 -20.18
C GLU A 284 -7.46 25.04 -19.97
N ALA A 285 -6.17 24.72 -19.83
CA ALA A 285 -5.73 23.36 -19.55
C ALA A 285 -6.19 22.89 -18.15
N ILE A 286 -6.07 23.76 -17.13
CA ILE A 286 -6.53 23.47 -15.77
C ILE A 286 -8.04 23.24 -15.72
N ASP A 287 -8.82 24.12 -16.35
CA ASP A 287 -10.28 24.00 -16.38
C ASP A 287 -10.73 22.72 -17.09
N THR A 288 -10.05 22.38 -18.20
CA THR A 288 -10.31 21.14 -18.93
C THR A 288 -9.96 19.91 -18.09
N LEU A 289 -8.83 19.94 -17.37
CA LEU A 289 -8.41 18.88 -16.47
C LEU A 289 -9.42 18.68 -15.33
N VAL A 290 -9.82 19.78 -14.68
CA VAL A 290 -10.80 19.77 -13.57
C VAL A 290 -12.12 19.15 -14.03
N LYS A 291 -12.60 19.54 -15.22
CA LYS A 291 -13.80 18.94 -15.82
C LYS A 291 -13.63 17.45 -16.11
N GLY A 292 -12.52 17.07 -16.73
CA GLY A 292 -12.23 15.66 -17.05
C GLY A 292 -12.11 14.77 -15.81
N MET A 293 -11.57 15.31 -14.72
CA MET A 293 -11.53 14.61 -13.42
C MET A 293 -12.91 14.36 -12.84
N GLU A 294 -13.85 15.30 -13.00
CA GLU A 294 -15.22 15.14 -12.53
C GLU A 294 -15.99 14.14 -13.42
N ASP A 295 -15.86 14.27 -14.73
CA ASP A 295 -16.56 13.42 -15.70
C ASP A 295 -16.08 11.95 -15.65
N HIS A 296 -14.82 11.69 -15.25
CA HIS A 296 -14.17 10.36 -15.24
C HIS A 296 -13.67 9.96 -13.84
N ARG A 297 -14.25 10.48 -12.78
CA ARG A 297 -13.78 10.29 -11.39
C ARG A 297 -13.64 8.84 -10.93
N ASP A 298 -14.40 7.91 -11.53
CA ASP A 298 -14.39 6.49 -11.19
C ASP A 298 -13.39 5.68 -12.04
N GLU A 299 -12.82 6.28 -13.09
CA GLU A 299 -11.96 5.61 -14.06
C GLU A 299 -10.58 6.28 -14.21
N LEU A 300 -10.38 7.44 -13.61
CA LEU A 300 -9.14 8.21 -13.71
C LEU A 300 -8.65 8.64 -12.34
N VAL A 301 -7.39 8.41 -12.08
CA VAL A 301 -6.68 9.02 -10.95
C VAL A 301 -5.66 10.02 -11.49
N VAL A 302 -5.69 11.24 -10.99
CA VAL A 302 -4.72 12.28 -11.35
C VAL A 302 -3.78 12.50 -10.18
N ILE A 303 -2.48 12.52 -10.47
CA ILE A 303 -1.41 12.84 -9.52
C ILE A 303 -0.72 14.09 -10.02
N LEU A 304 -0.78 15.17 -9.23
CA LEU A 304 -0.02 16.40 -9.46
C LEU A 304 1.29 16.33 -8.68
N ALA A 305 2.42 16.48 -9.33
CA ALA A 305 3.72 16.48 -8.68
C ALA A 305 4.43 17.82 -8.83
N GLY A 306 5.19 18.21 -7.81
CA GLY A 306 5.99 19.42 -7.86
C GLY A 306 6.69 19.73 -6.54
N TYR A 307 7.36 20.88 -6.50
CA TYR A 307 8.03 21.35 -5.29
C TYR A 307 7.01 21.94 -4.31
N THR A 308 7.26 21.76 -3.03
CA THR A 308 6.28 22.07 -1.98
C THR A 308 5.80 23.53 -2.05
N LYS A 309 6.71 24.48 -2.12
CA LYS A 309 6.36 25.93 -2.14
C LYS A 309 5.61 26.32 -3.41
N GLU A 310 6.05 25.87 -4.56
CA GLU A 310 5.44 26.13 -5.86
C GLU A 310 4.04 25.53 -5.94
N MET A 311 3.86 24.31 -5.42
CA MET A 311 2.57 23.65 -5.38
C MET A 311 1.59 24.33 -4.42
N GLU A 312 2.03 24.84 -3.29
CA GLU A 312 1.19 25.66 -2.39
C GLU A 312 0.66 26.92 -3.08
N GLY A 313 1.54 27.64 -3.78
CA GLY A 313 1.17 28.82 -4.58
C GLY A 313 0.17 28.47 -5.68
N PHE A 314 0.41 27.39 -6.41
CA PHE A 314 -0.45 26.90 -7.47
C PHE A 314 -1.86 26.52 -6.98
N LEU A 315 -1.96 25.81 -5.88
CA LEU A 315 -3.24 25.40 -5.29
C LEU A 315 -4.02 26.58 -4.68
N THR A 316 -3.32 27.57 -4.14
CA THR A 316 -3.94 28.78 -3.60
C THR A 316 -4.56 29.64 -4.73
N ALA A 317 -3.92 29.69 -5.89
CA ALA A 317 -4.42 30.40 -7.05
C ALA A 317 -5.66 29.72 -7.69
N ASN A 318 -5.86 28.42 -7.44
CA ASN A 318 -6.93 27.62 -8.05
C ASN A 318 -7.71 26.82 -7.00
N SER A 319 -8.67 27.47 -6.34
CA SER A 319 -9.50 26.86 -5.31
C SER A 319 -10.29 25.62 -5.79
N GLY A 320 -10.67 25.58 -7.07
CA GLY A 320 -11.32 24.43 -7.71
C GLY A 320 -10.44 23.18 -7.78
N LEU A 321 -9.13 23.34 -7.96
CA LEU A 321 -8.16 22.26 -7.88
C LEU A 321 -8.01 21.75 -6.44
N ALA A 322 -7.80 22.66 -5.49
CA ALA A 322 -7.52 22.31 -4.10
C ALA A 322 -8.60 21.41 -3.49
N SER A 323 -9.88 21.64 -3.83
CA SER A 323 -11.02 20.86 -3.34
C SER A 323 -11.09 19.43 -3.91
N ARG A 324 -10.50 19.19 -5.08
CA ARG A 324 -10.53 17.90 -5.78
C ARG A 324 -9.35 16.99 -5.43
N PHE A 325 -8.32 17.53 -4.79
CA PHE A 325 -7.14 16.80 -4.34
C PHE A 325 -7.07 16.71 -2.81
N PRO A 326 -7.90 15.88 -2.17
CA PRO A 326 -7.90 15.74 -0.71
C PRO A 326 -6.63 15.06 -0.19
N ASN A 327 -5.94 14.33 -1.06
CA ASN A 327 -4.81 13.49 -0.70
C ASN A 327 -3.49 14.22 -1.00
N LYS A 328 -2.81 14.64 0.06
CA LYS A 328 -1.48 15.27 -0.04
C LYS A 328 -0.44 14.32 0.51
N VAL A 329 0.55 14.00 -0.29
CA VAL A 329 1.64 13.09 0.04
C VAL A 329 2.95 13.87 -0.06
N GLU A 330 3.61 14.06 1.07
CA GLU A 330 4.89 14.75 1.13
C GLU A 330 6.02 13.74 1.04
N PHE A 331 6.98 14.00 0.17
CA PHE A 331 8.19 13.24 -0.04
C PHE A 331 9.33 13.95 0.69
N PRO A 332 9.73 13.47 1.87
CA PRO A 332 10.83 14.06 2.59
C PRO A 332 12.15 13.84 1.84
N ASP A 333 13.12 14.69 2.14
CA ASP A 333 14.49 14.47 1.68
C ASP A 333 15.08 13.24 2.36
N TYR A 334 15.92 12.53 1.63
CA TYR A 334 16.64 11.38 2.16
C TYR A 334 17.72 11.80 3.15
N THR A 335 17.84 11.06 4.22
CA THR A 335 18.97 11.17 5.14
C THR A 335 20.26 10.69 4.49
N ALA A 336 21.42 11.06 5.05
CA ALA A 336 22.71 10.63 4.54
C ALA A 336 22.88 9.09 4.54
N ASP A 337 22.28 8.41 5.52
CA ASP A 337 22.30 6.96 5.63
C ASP A 337 21.42 6.33 4.55
N GLU A 338 20.22 6.85 4.32
CA GLU A 338 19.33 6.41 3.23
C GLU A 338 19.97 6.63 1.85
N LEU A 339 20.67 7.75 1.64
CA LEU A 339 21.40 8.01 0.39
C LEU A 339 22.53 6.99 0.17
N LEU A 340 23.19 6.54 1.22
CA LEU A 340 24.18 5.48 1.14
C LEU A 340 23.53 4.14 0.75
N ASP A 341 22.39 3.82 1.35
CA ASP A 341 21.63 2.60 1.04
C ASP A 341 21.14 2.63 -0.42
N ILE A 342 20.59 3.76 -0.88
CA ILE A 342 20.19 3.96 -2.28
C ILE A 342 21.39 3.76 -3.21
N THR A 343 22.54 4.33 -2.88
CA THR A 343 23.77 4.19 -3.67
C THR A 343 24.19 2.74 -3.76
N THR A 344 24.11 2.00 -2.65
CA THR A 344 24.44 0.57 -2.58
C THR A 344 23.50 -0.27 -3.45
N VAL A 345 22.19 0.00 -3.38
CA VAL A 345 21.19 -0.67 -4.21
C VAL A 345 21.43 -0.39 -5.70
N LEU A 346 21.67 0.88 -6.06
CA LEU A 346 21.95 1.27 -7.45
C LEU A 346 23.24 0.67 -7.99
N ALA A 347 24.30 0.63 -7.18
CA ALA A 347 25.56 0.00 -7.55
C ALA A 347 25.36 -1.51 -7.80
N LYS A 348 24.67 -2.20 -6.90
CA LYS A 348 24.35 -3.62 -7.03
C LYS A 348 23.50 -3.90 -8.28
N GLY A 349 22.52 -3.06 -8.58
CA GLY A 349 21.70 -3.18 -9.78
C GLY A 349 22.47 -3.00 -11.09
N LYS A 350 23.60 -2.28 -11.05
CA LYS A 350 24.54 -2.12 -12.18
C LYS A 350 25.67 -3.14 -12.18
N GLY A 351 25.65 -4.13 -11.29
CA GLY A 351 26.68 -5.16 -11.19
C GLY A 351 27.97 -4.72 -10.45
N TYR A 352 27.93 -3.59 -9.74
CA TYR A 352 29.05 -3.10 -8.92
C TYR A 352 28.84 -3.46 -7.45
N ARG A 353 29.95 -3.63 -6.75
CA ARG A 353 29.98 -3.77 -5.29
C ARG A 353 30.75 -2.60 -4.70
N LEU A 354 30.14 -1.90 -3.75
CA LEU A 354 30.84 -0.89 -2.97
C LEU A 354 31.72 -1.57 -1.92
N ASP A 355 32.98 -1.15 -1.84
CA ASP A 355 33.89 -1.57 -0.78
C ASP A 355 33.56 -0.83 0.52
N GLU A 356 33.78 -1.49 1.66
CA GLU A 356 33.50 -0.89 2.98
C GLU A 356 34.27 0.42 3.22
N SER A 357 35.43 0.59 2.62
CA SER A 357 36.23 1.82 2.67
C SER A 357 35.54 3.03 2.04
N CYS A 358 34.58 2.81 1.13
CA CYS A 358 33.78 3.87 0.49
C CYS A 358 32.70 4.46 1.41
N THR A 359 32.29 3.74 2.46
CA THR A 359 31.17 4.12 3.34
C THR A 359 31.40 5.47 4.02
N PHE A 360 32.54 5.65 4.67
CA PHE A 360 32.88 6.89 5.39
C PHE A 360 32.96 8.12 4.47
N PRO A 361 33.69 8.05 3.34
CA PRO A 361 33.73 9.16 2.38
C PRO A 361 32.37 9.54 1.82
N LEU A 362 31.53 8.54 1.47
CA LEU A 362 30.18 8.77 0.94
C LEU A 362 29.26 9.42 1.98
N LEU A 363 29.24 8.91 3.21
CA LEU A 363 28.48 9.53 4.29
C LEU A 363 28.95 10.95 4.57
N GLY A 364 30.24 11.21 4.56
CA GLY A 364 30.80 12.54 4.70
C GLY A 364 30.41 13.49 3.57
N TYR A 365 30.23 12.98 2.35
CA TYR A 365 29.75 13.74 1.21
C TYR A 365 28.24 14.06 1.35
N TYR A 366 27.41 13.08 1.68
CA TYR A 366 25.96 13.26 1.82
C TYR A 366 25.58 14.16 3.00
N LYS A 367 26.33 14.14 4.11
CA LYS A 367 26.10 15.05 5.27
C LYS A 367 26.41 16.51 4.99
N ARG A 368 27.15 16.82 3.92
CA ARG A 368 27.53 18.20 3.55
C ARG A 368 26.58 18.84 2.53
N ARG A 369 25.68 18.09 1.99
CA ARG A 369 24.62 18.56 1.08
C ARG A 369 23.27 18.63 1.77
#